data_e255fdcbd6e6557ad90d4e566ae789fd
#
_entry.id   e255fdcbd6e6557ad90d4e566ae789fd
#
_cell.length_a   1.000
_cell.length_b   1.000
_cell.length_c   1.000
_cell.angle_alpha   90.00
_cell.angle_beta   90.00
_cell.angle_gamma   90.00
#
_symmetry.space_group_name_H-M   'P 1'
#
loop_
_entity.id
_entity.type
_entity.pdbx_description
1 polymer ?
#
loop_
_entity_poly.entity_id
_entity_poly.type
_entity_poly.pdbx_seq_one_letter_code
_entity_poly.pdbx_strand_id
1 'polypeptide(L)'
;MSIKDEIKELEEAISELKAFSAEKNIDFSAQITELEKKLEDKYKDFEENEMDAWNRIQISRNPKRPYTLDYINELTQDFVELHGDRLSKDDHAIVGGLAMIDGYKIMVIGHQKGRDIDSNLYRNFGMASPEGYRKALRLMRMAERFKLPILTLIDTAGAYPGIEAEEKGQGEAIAKNLAEMFGLRVPIVSVVIGEGGSGGALGIGVADSILMLENSVYSVISPEGCASILFNDSTKAPEAARSLKMDAISLKSLGIIDGIIKEPLGGAHRNFEEMAQNLKAAVVEEFKRIDKYSLRELLRKRYEKYRRIGDFFEE
;
A
#
# COMPACT_ATOMS: atom_id res chain seq x y z
N MET A 1 -26.73 -12.28 -14.85
CA MET A 1 -25.72 -11.22 -14.82
C MET A 1 -25.10 -11.27 -13.43
N SER A 2 -23.80 -11.21 -13.27
CA SER A 2 -23.19 -11.19 -11.93
C SER A 2 -23.36 -9.80 -11.29
N ILE A 3 -23.29 -9.69 -9.95
CA ILE A 3 -23.34 -8.38 -9.27
C ILE A 3 -22.24 -7.45 -9.82
N LYS A 4 -21.08 -7.99 -10.16
CA LYS A 4 -19.99 -7.22 -10.79
C LYS A 4 -20.35 -6.63 -12.15
N ASP A 5 -21.07 -7.38 -12.98
CA ASP A 5 -21.52 -6.87 -14.30
C ASP A 5 -22.51 -5.73 -14.11
N GLU A 6 -23.45 -5.87 -13.15
CA GLU A 6 -24.43 -4.83 -12.81
C GLU A 6 -23.74 -3.56 -12.25
N ILE A 7 -22.73 -3.71 -11.40
CA ILE A 7 -21.91 -2.59 -10.89
C ILE A 7 -21.24 -1.85 -12.04
N LYS A 8 -20.59 -2.60 -12.96
CA LYS A 8 -19.91 -2.03 -14.11
C LYS A 8 -20.85 -1.26 -15.02
N GLU A 9 -22.01 -1.83 -15.34
CA GLU A 9 -23.03 -1.16 -16.16
C GLU A 9 -23.53 0.15 -15.51
N LEU A 10 -23.74 0.15 -14.18
CA LEU A 10 -24.14 1.34 -13.45
C LEU A 10 -23.04 2.41 -13.44
N GLU A 11 -21.78 2.02 -13.28
CA GLU A 11 -20.65 2.96 -13.34
C GLU A 11 -20.52 3.60 -14.72
N GLU A 12 -20.61 2.80 -15.78
CA GLU A 12 -20.57 3.28 -17.16
C GLU A 12 -21.74 4.25 -17.43
N ALA A 13 -22.95 3.88 -17.04
CA ALA A 13 -24.14 4.73 -17.22
C ALA A 13 -24.02 6.08 -16.47
N ILE A 14 -23.53 6.07 -15.23
CA ILE A 14 -23.30 7.30 -14.45
C ILE A 14 -22.23 8.17 -15.12
N SER A 15 -21.15 7.57 -15.60
CA SER A 15 -20.07 8.28 -16.27
C SER A 15 -20.53 8.94 -17.57
N GLU A 16 -21.26 8.20 -18.40
CA GLU A 16 -21.85 8.71 -19.65
C GLU A 16 -22.84 9.84 -19.38
N LEU A 17 -23.71 9.68 -18.39
CA LEU A 17 -24.71 10.70 -18.06
C LEU A 17 -24.08 11.98 -17.52
N LYS A 18 -23.02 11.88 -16.71
CA LYS A 18 -22.22 13.04 -16.25
C LYS A 18 -21.54 13.75 -17.41
N ALA A 19 -20.92 13.00 -18.32
CA ALA A 19 -20.25 13.55 -19.50
C ALA A 19 -21.27 14.27 -20.42
N PHE A 20 -22.41 13.65 -20.68
CA PHE A 20 -23.48 14.21 -21.49
C PHE A 20 -24.10 15.47 -20.86
N SER A 21 -24.31 15.46 -19.54
CA SER A 21 -24.77 16.62 -18.77
C SER A 21 -23.85 17.82 -18.95
N ALA A 22 -22.54 17.58 -18.82
CA ALA A 22 -21.52 18.63 -19.00
C ALA A 22 -21.44 19.14 -20.44
N GLU A 23 -21.51 18.24 -21.44
CA GLU A 23 -21.44 18.63 -22.87
C GLU A 23 -22.65 19.43 -23.33
N LYS A 24 -23.84 19.02 -22.93
CA LYS A 24 -25.11 19.64 -23.38
C LYS A 24 -25.63 20.71 -22.44
N ASN A 25 -24.99 20.91 -21.28
CA ASN A 25 -25.46 21.81 -20.22
C ASN A 25 -26.91 21.54 -19.79
N ILE A 26 -27.27 20.24 -19.67
CA ILE A 26 -28.60 19.78 -19.24
C ILE A 26 -28.44 19.19 -17.84
N ASP A 27 -29.36 19.53 -16.94
CA ASP A 27 -29.37 19.04 -15.57
C ASP A 27 -29.95 17.62 -15.49
N PHE A 28 -29.09 16.64 -15.17
CA PHE A 28 -29.45 15.24 -14.88
C PHE A 28 -29.15 14.85 -13.44
N SER A 29 -29.01 15.82 -12.52
CA SER A 29 -28.62 15.58 -11.13
C SER A 29 -29.51 14.58 -10.41
N ALA A 30 -30.82 14.63 -10.63
CA ALA A 30 -31.77 13.70 -10.01
C ALA A 30 -31.58 12.24 -10.49
N GLN A 31 -31.40 12.04 -11.81
CA GLN A 31 -31.15 10.72 -12.39
C GLN A 31 -29.79 10.16 -11.96
N ILE A 32 -28.76 11.00 -11.93
CA ILE A 32 -27.41 10.62 -11.44
C ILE A 32 -27.51 10.19 -9.99
N THR A 33 -28.18 10.94 -9.13
CA THR A 33 -28.35 10.60 -7.71
C THR A 33 -29.09 9.26 -7.52
N GLU A 34 -30.12 8.98 -8.33
CA GLU A 34 -30.82 7.70 -8.26
C GLU A 34 -29.92 6.53 -8.67
N LEU A 35 -29.13 6.69 -9.74
CA LEU A 35 -28.19 5.67 -10.18
C LEU A 35 -27.05 5.46 -9.17
N GLU A 36 -26.52 6.54 -8.57
CA GLU A 36 -25.51 6.47 -7.51
C GLU A 36 -26.02 5.70 -6.30
N LYS A 37 -27.28 5.91 -5.90
CA LYS A 37 -27.89 5.13 -4.82
C LYS A 37 -28.02 3.65 -5.17
N LYS A 38 -28.47 3.31 -6.38
CA LYS A 38 -28.54 1.91 -6.84
C LYS A 38 -27.15 1.28 -6.86
N LEU A 39 -26.14 2.01 -7.29
CA LEU A 39 -24.75 1.56 -7.29
C LEU A 39 -24.25 1.29 -5.87
N GLU A 40 -24.57 2.17 -4.91
CA GLU A 40 -24.22 1.97 -3.49
C GLU A 40 -24.86 0.70 -2.92
N ASP A 41 -26.14 0.45 -3.20
CA ASP A 41 -26.83 -0.76 -2.75
C ASP A 41 -26.22 -2.03 -3.37
N LYS A 42 -25.78 -1.97 -4.65
CA LYS A 42 -25.10 -3.09 -5.31
C LYS A 42 -23.70 -3.34 -4.73
N TYR A 43 -22.97 -2.30 -4.35
CA TYR A 43 -21.69 -2.48 -3.67
C TYR A 43 -21.86 -3.09 -2.28
N LYS A 44 -22.90 -2.73 -1.52
CA LYS A 44 -23.22 -3.36 -0.23
C LYS A 44 -23.50 -4.85 -0.40
N ASP A 45 -24.34 -5.19 -1.38
CA ASP A 45 -24.67 -6.57 -1.71
C ASP A 45 -23.43 -7.38 -2.12
N PHE A 46 -22.55 -6.77 -2.92
CA PHE A 46 -21.26 -7.38 -3.31
C PHE A 46 -20.34 -7.61 -2.11
N GLU A 47 -20.20 -6.64 -1.21
CA GLU A 47 -19.35 -6.78 -0.01
C GLU A 47 -19.87 -7.84 0.95
N GLU A 48 -21.19 -7.96 1.09
CA GLU A 48 -21.81 -8.93 2.00
C GLU A 48 -21.79 -10.35 1.44
N ASN A 49 -21.97 -10.53 0.13
CA ASN A 49 -22.24 -11.84 -0.46
C ASN A 49 -21.14 -12.39 -1.38
N GLU A 50 -20.33 -11.54 -2.02
CA GLU A 50 -19.36 -11.96 -3.03
C GLU A 50 -17.91 -11.59 -2.72
N MET A 51 -17.63 -10.84 -1.63
CA MET A 51 -16.28 -10.38 -1.33
C MET A 51 -15.41 -11.54 -0.84
N ASP A 52 -14.51 -12.01 -1.69
CA ASP A 52 -13.52 -13.03 -1.39
C ASP A 52 -12.07 -12.50 -1.55
N ALA A 53 -11.09 -13.36 -1.24
CA ALA A 53 -9.67 -13.00 -1.35
C ALA A 53 -9.29 -12.57 -2.78
N TRP A 54 -9.84 -13.22 -3.82
CA TRP A 54 -9.56 -12.87 -5.21
C TRP A 54 -10.14 -11.50 -5.58
N ASN A 55 -11.34 -11.19 -5.12
CA ASN A 55 -11.98 -9.92 -5.35
C ASN A 55 -11.20 -8.77 -4.69
N ARG A 56 -10.70 -8.97 -3.46
CA ARG A 56 -9.82 -7.99 -2.79
C ARG A 56 -8.53 -7.75 -3.58
N ILE A 57 -7.92 -8.79 -4.16
CA ILE A 57 -6.74 -8.65 -5.01
C ILE A 57 -7.06 -7.81 -6.26
N GLN A 58 -8.21 -8.05 -6.92
CA GLN A 58 -8.62 -7.24 -8.07
C GLN A 58 -8.83 -5.78 -7.68
N ILE A 59 -9.43 -5.50 -6.52
CA ILE A 59 -9.59 -4.15 -5.99
C ILE A 59 -8.23 -3.53 -5.68
N SER A 60 -7.29 -4.26 -5.05
CA SER A 60 -5.95 -3.74 -4.73
C SER A 60 -5.16 -3.30 -5.97
N ARG A 61 -5.42 -3.94 -7.12
CA ARG A 61 -4.79 -3.69 -8.41
C ARG A 61 -5.52 -2.68 -9.28
N ASN A 62 -6.65 -2.14 -8.81
CA ASN A 62 -7.41 -1.19 -9.61
C ASN A 62 -6.56 0.04 -9.95
N PRO A 63 -6.36 0.39 -11.24
CA PRO A 63 -5.48 1.50 -11.65
C PRO A 63 -5.99 2.88 -11.20
N LYS A 64 -7.24 2.98 -10.77
CA LYS A 64 -7.82 4.21 -10.21
C LYS A 64 -7.50 4.39 -8.71
N ARG A 65 -6.93 3.37 -8.04
CA ARG A 65 -6.56 3.53 -6.62
C ARG A 65 -5.57 4.66 -6.42
N PRO A 66 -5.67 5.38 -5.30
CA PRO A 66 -4.67 6.38 -4.93
C PRO A 66 -3.31 5.72 -4.72
N TYR A 67 -2.25 6.38 -5.18
CA TYR A 67 -0.86 6.00 -4.98
C TYR A 67 -0.19 6.88 -3.93
N THR A 68 1.07 6.61 -3.62
CA THR A 68 1.81 7.30 -2.56
C THR A 68 1.77 8.83 -2.68
N LEU A 69 2.01 9.38 -3.88
CA LEU A 69 1.98 10.83 -4.07
C LEU A 69 0.59 11.44 -3.90
N ASP A 70 -0.47 10.71 -4.25
CA ASP A 70 -1.84 11.17 -4.00
C ASP A 70 -2.06 11.34 -2.49
N TYR A 71 -1.69 10.33 -1.71
CA TYR A 71 -1.78 10.40 -0.24
C TYR A 71 -0.87 11.48 0.35
N ILE A 72 0.37 11.62 -0.11
CA ILE A 72 1.28 12.68 0.37
C ILE A 72 0.65 14.05 0.14
N ASN A 73 0.13 14.31 -1.05
CA ASN A 73 -0.47 15.59 -1.39
C ASN A 73 -1.72 15.91 -0.57
N GLU A 74 -2.54 14.91 -0.24
CA GLU A 74 -3.78 15.08 0.50
C GLU A 74 -3.55 15.15 2.02
N LEU A 75 -2.63 14.31 2.54
CA LEU A 75 -2.46 14.13 3.98
C LEU A 75 -1.47 15.10 4.61
N THR A 76 -0.52 15.63 3.81
CA THR A 76 0.64 16.33 4.36
C THR A 76 0.73 17.77 3.88
N GLN A 77 1.46 18.55 4.65
CA GLN A 77 1.85 19.92 4.32
C GLN A 77 3.37 19.99 4.13
N ASP A 78 3.81 20.97 3.34
CA ASP A 78 5.23 21.31 3.16
C ASP A 78 6.09 20.11 2.72
N PHE A 79 5.55 19.25 1.83
CA PHE A 79 6.32 18.12 1.33
C PHE A 79 7.51 18.59 0.48
N VAL A 80 8.70 18.14 0.89
CA VAL A 80 9.96 18.38 0.17
C VAL A 80 10.54 17.03 -0.22
N GLU A 81 10.42 16.67 -1.51
CA GLU A 81 10.96 15.41 -2.04
C GLU A 81 12.50 15.44 -2.04
N LEU A 82 13.10 14.31 -1.65
CA LEU A 82 14.53 14.12 -1.56
C LEU A 82 14.99 12.98 -2.49
N HIS A 83 15.82 13.30 -3.44
CA HIS A 83 16.23 12.43 -4.54
C HIS A 83 17.58 11.77 -4.35
N GLY A 84 17.78 10.61 -4.99
CA GLY A 84 19.05 9.92 -5.18
C GLY A 84 19.54 9.12 -3.98
N ASP A 85 20.29 8.06 -4.29
CA ASP A 85 20.86 7.14 -3.28
C ASP A 85 22.23 7.59 -2.73
N ARG A 86 22.83 8.63 -3.31
CA ARG A 86 24.21 9.14 -3.03
C ARG A 86 25.32 8.15 -3.41
N LEU A 87 25.04 7.19 -4.24
CA LEU A 87 26.02 6.22 -4.73
C LEU A 87 26.04 6.16 -6.27
N SER A 88 24.87 6.07 -6.90
CA SER A 88 24.71 5.83 -8.34
C SER A 88 23.75 6.80 -8.98
N LYS A 89 22.45 6.68 -8.71
CA LYS A 89 21.39 7.46 -9.34
C LYS A 89 20.16 7.62 -8.45
N ASP A 90 19.12 8.26 -8.97
CA ASP A 90 17.79 8.21 -8.38
C ASP A 90 16.99 7.01 -8.90
N ASP A 91 15.95 6.62 -8.14
CA ASP A 91 14.94 5.66 -8.55
C ASP A 91 13.55 6.24 -8.30
N HIS A 92 12.81 6.41 -9.38
CA HIS A 92 11.50 7.03 -9.34
C HIS A 92 10.37 6.10 -8.88
N ALA A 93 10.65 4.80 -8.70
CA ALA A 93 9.74 3.85 -8.07
C ALA A 93 9.62 4.04 -6.54
N ILE A 94 10.60 4.70 -5.91
CA ILE A 94 10.54 5.16 -4.53
C ILE A 94 10.47 6.68 -4.52
N VAL A 95 9.46 7.22 -3.87
CA VAL A 95 9.38 8.65 -3.51
C VAL A 95 9.56 8.79 -2.02
N GLY A 96 10.13 9.91 -1.58
CA GLY A 96 10.26 10.17 -0.15
C GLY A 96 10.86 11.52 0.14
N GLY A 97 10.55 12.03 1.31
CA GLY A 97 10.97 13.37 1.72
C GLY A 97 10.42 13.78 3.07
N LEU A 98 10.68 15.03 3.40
CA LEU A 98 10.19 15.68 4.61
C LEU A 98 8.78 16.18 4.39
N ALA A 99 7.91 16.01 5.39
CA ALA A 99 6.54 16.50 5.33
C ALA A 99 6.01 16.78 6.75
N MET A 100 4.84 17.37 6.84
CA MET A 100 4.13 17.55 8.09
C MET A 100 2.72 16.96 8.00
N ILE A 101 2.33 16.12 8.96
CA ILE A 101 1.00 15.52 9.09
C ILE A 101 0.46 15.79 10.49
N ASP A 102 -0.64 16.52 10.59
CA ASP A 102 -1.33 16.82 11.87
C ASP A 102 -0.36 17.32 12.98
N GLY A 103 0.58 18.22 12.63
CA GLY A 103 1.60 18.76 13.52
C GLY A 103 2.85 17.89 13.71
N TYR A 104 2.87 16.64 13.24
CA TYR A 104 4.05 15.80 13.22
C TYR A 104 4.95 16.15 12.03
N LYS A 105 6.19 16.50 12.28
CA LYS A 105 7.23 16.54 11.25
C LYS A 105 7.70 15.11 11.00
N ILE A 106 7.57 14.62 9.78
CA ILE A 106 7.82 13.22 9.45
C ILE A 106 8.79 13.09 8.27
N MET A 107 9.37 11.90 8.16
CA MET A 107 9.94 11.39 6.92
C MET A 107 8.91 10.45 6.31
N VAL A 108 8.39 10.77 5.12
CA VAL A 108 7.52 9.88 4.36
C VAL A 108 8.29 9.23 3.23
N ILE A 109 8.09 7.93 3.02
CA ILE A 109 8.75 7.13 1.98
C ILE A 109 7.71 6.16 1.42
N GLY A 110 7.63 5.97 0.09
CA GLY A 110 6.69 5.00 -0.43
C GLY A 110 6.97 4.59 -1.87
N HIS A 111 6.35 3.49 -2.27
CA HIS A 111 6.37 3.04 -3.65
C HIS A 111 5.41 3.89 -4.47
N GLN A 112 5.83 4.24 -5.68
CA GLN A 112 5.02 5.05 -6.59
C GLN A 112 4.88 4.34 -7.94
N LYS A 113 3.65 4.11 -8.35
CA LYS A 113 3.27 3.63 -9.69
C LYS A 113 2.92 4.79 -10.61
N GLY A 114 2.88 4.56 -11.91
CA GLY A 114 2.37 5.50 -12.90
C GLY A 114 0.87 5.33 -13.17
N ARG A 115 0.28 6.28 -13.92
CA ARG A 115 -1.14 6.25 -14.32
C ARG A 115 -1.34 5.80 -15.78
N ASP A 116 -0.32 5.98 -16.60
CA ASP A 116 -0.26 5.63 -18.01
C ASP A 116 1.01 4.82 -18.31
N ILE A 117 1.21 4.41 -19.54
CA ILE A 117 2.35 3.58 -19.95
C ILE A 117 3.68 4.29 -19.67
N ASP A 118 3.80 5.55 -20.06
CA ASP A 118 5.05 6.31 -19.95
C ASP A 118 5.43 6.54 -18.49
N SER A 119 4.48 6.97 -17.67
CA SER A 119 4.70 7.15 -16.23
C SER A 119 4.94 5.84 -15.49
N ASN A 120 4.35 4.72 -15.92
CA ASN A 120 4.65 3.40 -15.37
C ASN A 120 6.07 2.95 -15.73
N LEU A 121 6.52 3.15 -16.97
CA LEU A 121 7.91 2.87 -17.38
C LEU A 121 8.90 3.73 -16.58
N TYR A 122 8.62 5.02 -16.44
CA TYR A 122 9.45 5.94 -15.65
C TYR A 122 9.57 5.53 -14.18
N ARG A 123 8.55 4.89 -13.61
CA ARG A 123 8.49 4.43 -12.23
C ARG A 123 8.70 2.92 -12.06
N ASN A 124 9.21 2.24 -13.09
CA ASN A 124 9.38 0.76 -13.08
C ASN A 124 8.14 0.02 -12.54
N PHE A 125 6.93 0.50 -12.84
CA PHE A 125 5.67 -0.08 -12.33
C PHE A 125 5.61 -0.18 -10.80
N GLY A 126 6.28 0.72 -10.08
CA GLY A 126 6.41 0.69 -8.63
C GLY A 126 7.39 -0.37 -8.10
N MET A 127 8.13 -1.04 -8.99
CA MET A 127 9.16 -2.01 -8.62
C MET A 127 10.51 -1.34 -8.47
N ALA A 128 10.95 -1.13 -7.22
CA ALA A 128 12.18 -0.41 -6.95
C ALA A 128 13.43 -1.20 -7.30
N SER A 129 14.41 -0.50 -7.87
CA SER A 129 15.78 -0.94 -8.08
C SER A 129 16.61 -0.82 -6.79
N PRO A 130 17.86 -1.35 -6.73
CA PRO A 130 18.73 -1.20 -5.56
C PRO A 130 18.90 0.25 -5.12
N GLU A 131 18.93 1.19 -6.08
CA GLU A 131 19.03 2.62 -5.83
C GLU A 131 17.85 3.16 -5.01
N GLY A 132 16.62 2.63 -5.27
CA GLY A 132 15.43 3.00 -4.52
C GLY A 132 15.50 2.56 -3.06
N TYR A 133 15.93 1.33 -2.80
CA TYR A 133 16.11 0.83 -1.42
C TYR A 133 17.24 1.56 -0.70
N ARG A 134 18.36 1.86 -1.37
CA ARG A 134 19.43 2.67 -0.79
C ARG A 134 18.98 4.10 -0.51
N LYS A 135 18.18 4.71 -1.41
CA LYS A 135 17.54 6.01 -1.16
C LYS A 135 16.64 5.95 0.07
N ALA A 136 15.77 4.96 0.16
CA ALA A 136 14.91 4.77 1.31
C ALA A 136 15.69 4.69 2.62
N LEU A 137 16.73 3.86 2.69
CA LEU A 137 17.58 3.74 3.87
C LEU A 137 18.28 5.06 4.22
N ARG A 138 18.77 5.79 3.21
CA ARG A 138 19.39 7.10 3.43
C ARG A 138 18.40 8.08 4.08
N LEU A 139 17.14 8.08 3.63
CA LEU A 139 16.09 8.92 4.19
C LEU A 139 15.72 8.48 5.62
N MET A 140 15.63 7.18 5.87
CA MET A 140 15.38 6.63 7.21
C MET A 140 16.48 7.03 8.21
N ARG A 141 17.75 6.94 7.81
CA ARG A 141 18.88 7.40 8.63
C ARG A 141 18.88 8.91 8.85
N MET A 142 18.40 9.67 7.86
CA MET A 142 18.19 11.12 8.02
C MET A 142 17.08 11.38 9.04
N ALA A 143 15.97 10.66 8.97
CA ALA A 143 14.88 10.74 9.94
C ALA A 143 15.37 10.45 11.36
N GLU A 144 16.15 9.40 11.55
CA GLU A 144 16.76 9.08 12.85
C GLU A 144 17.64 10.21 13.38
N ARG A 145 18.51 10.78 12.54
CA ARG A 145 19.40 11.91 12.93
C ARG A 145 18.60 13.12 13.40
N PHE A 146 17.49 13.41 12.74
CA PHE A 146 16.63 14.55 13.08
C PHE A 146 15.49 14.20 14.04
N LYS A 147 15.44 12.95 14.52
CA LYS A 147 14.41 12.43 15.43
C LYS A 147 12.98 12.59 14.87
N LEU A 148 12.83 12.34 13.59
CA LEU A 148 11.55 12.39 12.90
C LEU A 148 10.93 10.99 12.85
N PRO A 149 9.66 10.80 13.18
CA PRO A 149 8.96 9.55 12.89
C PRO A 149 8.91 9.29 11.39
N ILE A 150 8.85 8.02 11.02
CA ILE A 150 8.84 7.55 9.64
C ILE A 150 7.47 6.99 9.31
N LEU A 151 6.91 7.42 8.19
CA LEU A 151 5.75 6.81 7.54
C LEU A 151 6.22 6.12 6.26
N THR A 152 5.93 4.82 6.12
CA THR A 152 6.15 4.15 4.85
C THR A 152 4.82 3.74 4.20
N LEU A 153 4.68 3.97 2.89
CA LEU A 153 3.51 3.61 2.09
C LEU A 153 3.92 2.54 1.07
N ILE A 154 3.34 1.36 1.20
CA ILE A 154 3.74 0.18 0.43
C ILE A 154 2.73 -0.08 -0.68
N ASP A 155 3.16 0.01 -1.94
CA ASP A 155 2.39 -0.37 -3.12
C ASP A 155 3.28 -0.83 -4.26
N THR A 156 3.69 -2.09 -4.22
CA THR A 156 4.56 -2.71 -5.22
C THR A 156 4.20 -4.18 -5.44
N ALA A 157 4.30 -4.64 -6.66
CA ALA A 157 4.22 -6.07 -6.98
C ALA A 157 5.46 -6.85 -6.52
N GLY A 158 6.59 -6.16 -6.29
CA GLY A 158 7.86 -6.73 -5.86
C GLY A 158 9.03 -5.80 -6.10
N ALA A 159 10.24 -6.25 -5.80
CA ALA A 159 11.45 -5.57 -6.22
C ALA A 159 11.67 -5.73 -7.73
N TYR A 160 12.33 -4.77 -8.38
CA TYR A 160 12.63 -4.86 -9.82
C TYR A 160 13.50 -6.10 -10.12
N PRO A 161 13.01 -7.02 -10.97
CA PRO A 161 13.64 -8.34 -11.18
C PRO A 161 14.68 -8.35 -12.32
N GLY A 162 15.09 -7.18 -12.82
CA GLY A 162 16.01 -7.07 -13.94
C GLY A 162 17.45 -7.51 -13.58
N ILE A 163 18.18 -8.06 -14.55
CA ILE A 163 19.59 -8.48 -14.40
C ILE A 163 20.45 -7.33 -13.87
N GLU A 164 20.23 -6.10 -14.37
CA GLU A 164 20.95 -4.93 -13.90
C GLU A 164 20.73 -4.63 -12.39
N ALA A 165 19.55 -4.96 -11.85
CA ALA A 165 19.30 -4.79 -10.44
C ALA A 165 20.02 -5.84 -9.61
N GLU A 166 20.10 -7.07 -10.08
CA GLU A 166 20.86 -8.15 -9.45
C GLU A 166 22.36 -7.80 -9.42
N GLU A 167 22.94 -7.39 -10.54
CA GLU A 167 24.34 -6.94 -10.66
C GLU A 167 24.68 -5.78 -9.73
N LYS A 168 23.70 -4.88 -9.45
CA LYS A 168 23.86 -3.74 -8.56
C LYS A 168 23.48 -4.02 -7.09
N GLY A 169 23.27 -5.30 -6.75
CA GLY A 169 23.06 -5.74 -5.39
C GLY A 169 21.62 -5.56 -4.86
N GLN A 170 20.60 -5.95 -5.64
CA GLN A 170 19.18 -5.88 -5.23
C GLN A 170 18.93 -6.58 -3.89
N GLY A 171 19.39 -7.83 -3.77
CA GLY A 171 19.23 -8.60 -2.53
C GLY A 171 19.95 -7.97 -1.34
N GLU A 172 21.17 -7.45 -1.55
CA GLU A 172 21.92 -6.75 -0.50
C GLU A 172 21.20 -5.47 -0.04
N ALA A 173 20.72 -4.66 -0.97
CA ALA A 173 20.04 -3.41 -0.64
C ALA A 173 18.78 -3.65 0.21
N ILE A 174 17.98 -4.67 -0.14
CA ILE A 174 16.80 -5.07 0.63
C ILE A 174 17.19 -5.63 1.99
N ALA A 175 18.14 -6.58 2.05
CA ALA A 175 18.57 -7.19 3.29
C ALA A 175 19.16 -6.18 4.27
N LYS A 176 19.92 -5.20 3.76
CA LYS A 176 20.46 -4.11 4.56
C LYS A 176 19.37 -3.22 5.14
N ASN A 177 18.36 -2.88 4.34
CA ASN A 177 17.22 -2.13 4.85
C ASN A 177 16.50 -2.87 5.96
N LEU A 178 16.23 -4.17 5.79
CA LEU A 178 15.63 -5.01 6.83
C LEU A 178 16.43 -4.94 8.14
N ALA A 179 17.73 -5.18 8.06
CA ALA A 179 18.61 -5.17 9.24
C ALA A 179 18.65 -3.80 9.94
N GLU A 180 18.79 -2.72 9.17
CA GLU A 180 18.92 -1.36 9.70
C GLU A 180 17.60 -0.86 10.30
N MET A 181 16.46 -1.15 9.69
CA MET A 181 15.16 -0.71 10.18
C MET A 181 14.84 -1.26 11.58
N PHE A 182 15.33 -2.44 11.93
CA PHE A 182 15.19 -2.96 13.30
C PHE A 182 15.89 -2.08 14.34
N GLY A 183 16.99 -1.44 13.97
CA GLY A 183 17.81 -0.61 14.85
C GLY A 183 17.45 0.88 14.88
N LEU A 184 16.60 1.37 13.97
CA LEU A 184 16.25 2.80 13.89
C LEU A 184 15.59 3.30 15.17
N ARG A 185 16.12 4.39 15.72
CA ARG A 185 15.77 4.95 17.03
C ARG A 185 14.64 5.99 16.97
N VAL A 186 13.72 5.81 16.03
CA VAL A 186 12.53 6.65 15.81
C VAL A 186 11.32 5.75 15.54
N PRO A 187 10.08 6.24 15.80
CA PRO A 187 8.87 5.54 15.44
C PRO A 187 8.79 5.26 13.93
N ILE A 188 8.33 4.06 13.57
CA ILE A 188 8.06 3.67 12.18
C ILE A 188 6.65 3.13 12.08
N VAL A 189 5.83 3.72 11.23
CA VAL A 189 4.51 3.24 10.85
C VAL A 189 4.54 2.87 9.36
N SER A 190 4.19 1.65 9.02
CA SER A 190 4.08 1.17 7.64
C SER A 190 2.62 0.93 7.28
N VAL A 191 2.21 1.36 6.10
CA VAL A 191 0.86 1.12 5.59
C VAL A 191 0.93 0.47 4.21
N VAL A 192 0.32 -0.70 4.05
CA VAL A 192 0.12 -1.30 2.73
C VAL A 192 -1.13 -0.68 2.12
N ILE A 193 -0.95 0.11 1.06
CA ILE A 193 -2.02 0.89 0.43
C ILE A 193 -2.59 0.24 -0.84
N GLY A 194 -1.92 -0.77 -1.37
CA GLY A 194 -2.31 -1.54 -2.56
C GLY A 194 -1.73 -2.93 -2.50
N GLU A 195 -0.69 -3.21 -3.27
CA GLU A 195 0.02 -4.49 -3.24
C GLU A 195 1.30 -4.39 -2.40
N GLY A 196 1.49 -5.32 -1.47
CA GLY A 196 2.71 -5.50 -0.71
C GLY A 196 3.45 -6.75 -1.18
N GLY A 197 4.20 -6.66 -2.28
CA GLY A 197 4.82 -7.82 -2.92
C GLY A 197 6.23 -8.12 -2.40
N SER A 198 6.42 -9.31 -1.82
CA SER A 198 7.71 -9.96 -1.56
C SER A 198 8.76 -9.05 -0.90
N GLY A 199 10.03 -9.25 -1.25
CA GLY A 199 11.16 -8.45 -0.78
C GLY A 199 11.04 -6.95 -1.11
N GLY A 200 10.29 -6.62 -2.17
CA GLY A 200 10.00 -5.23 -2.52
C GLY A 200 9.28 -4.48 -1.40
N ALA A 201 8.24 -5.07 -0.88
CA ALA A 201 7.50 -4.52 0.23
C ALA A 201 8.31 -4.55 1.53
N LEU A 202 9.03 -5.65 1.80
CA LEU A 202 9.84 -5.81 3.00
C LEU A 202 10.95 -4.76 3.10
N GLY A 203 11.54 -4.35 1.96
CA GLY A 203 12.63 -3.37 1.92
C GLY A 203 12.32 -2.01 2.55
N ILE A 204 11.03 -1.71 2.78
CA ILE A 204 10.57 -0.53 3.53
C ILE A 204 9.47 -0.87 4.56
N GLY A 205 9.26 -2.16 4.86
CA GLY A 205 8.10 -2.66 5.60
C GLY A 205 8.35 -3.01 7.07
N VAL A 206 9.58 -2.99 7.58
CA VAL A 206 9.84 -3.25 9.01
C VAL A 206 9.42 -2.03 9.84
N ALA A 207 8.47 -2.21 10.76
CA ALA A 207 7.87 -1.10 11.49
C ALA A 207 7.43 -1.47 12.91
N ASP A 208 7.21 -0.45 13.74
CA ASP A 208 6.59 -0.58 15.05
C ASP A 208 5.09 -0.88 14.93
N SER A 209 4.46 -0.35 13.88
CA SER A 209 3.09 -0.65 13.50
C SER A 209 3.00 -0.89 11.99
N ILE A 210 2.37 -2.00 11.61
CA ILE A 210 2.05 -2.35 10.22
C ILE A 210 0.53 -2.31 10.08
N LEU A 211 0.07 -1.38 9.26
CA LEU A 211 -1.35 -1.23 8.91
C LEU A 211 -1.57 -1.68 7.46
N MET A 212 -2.77 -2.08 7.15
CA MET A 212 -3.19 -2.37 5.78
C MET A 212 -4.51 -1.68 5.48
N LEU A 213 -4.68 -1.14 4.28
CA LEU A 213 -6.00 -0.79 3.79
C LEU A 213 -6.83 -2.08 3.61
N GLU A 214 -8.13 -2.00 3.83
CA GLU A 214 -9.03 -3.16 3.88
C GLU A 214 -8.97 -4.06 2.64
N ASN A 215 -8.81 -3.46 1.46
CA ASN A 215 -8.69 -4.18 0.19
C ASN A 215 -7.25 -4.21 -0.35
N SER A 216 -6.25 -3.97 0.49
CA SER A 216 -4.86 -4.19 0.14
C SER A 216 -4.44 -5.64 0.37
N VAL A 217 -3.33 -6.05 -0.21
CA VAL A 217 -2.78 -7.41 -0.10
C VAL A 217 -1.30 -7.39 0.24
N TYR A 218 -0.85 -8.37 1.02
CA TYR A 218 0.56 -8.49 1.41
C TYR A 218 0.99 -9.95 1.35
N SER A 219 1.94 -10.27 0.47
CA SER A 219 2.35 -11.65 0.21
C SER A 219 3.77 -11.77 -0.32
N VAL A 220 4.38 -12.94 -0.09
CA VAL A 220 5.69 -13.28 -0.64
C VAL A 220 5.67 -13.55 -2.14
N ILE A 221 4.51 -13.92 -2.70
CA ILE A 221 4.32 -14.30 -4.10
C ILE A 221 2.96 -13.84 -4.61
N SER A 222 2.84 -13.57 -5.90
CA SER A 222 1.53 -13.31 -6.51
C SER A 222 0.69 -14.59 -6.61
N PRO A 223 -0.65 -14.51 -6.61
CA PRO A 223 -1.51 -15.68 -6.80
C PRO A 223 -1.23 -16.43 -8.09
N GLU A 224 -0.93 -15.71 -9.17
CA GLU A 224 -0.58 -16.28 -10.48
C GLU A 224 0.73 -17.08 -10.41
N GLY A 225 1.75 -16.52 -9.74
CA GLY A 225 3.02 -17.20 -9.49
C GLY A 225 2.84 -18.45 -8.62
N CYS A 226 2.08 -18.34 -7.55
CA CYS A 226 1.75 -19.47 -6.66
C CYS A 226 1.00 -20.58 -7.42
N ALA A 227 -0.02 -20.20 -8.22
CA ALA A 227 -0.78 -21.14 -9.03
C ALA A 227 0.09 -21.86 -10.06
N SER A 228 1.02 -21.15 -10.71
CA SER A 228 1.97 -21.72 -11.64
C SER A 228 2.89 -22.76 -10.99
N ILE A 229 3.32 -22.52 -9.75
CA ILE A 229 4.20 -23.44 -9.01
C ILE A 229 3.41 -24.66 -8.51
N LEU A 230 2.24 -24.43 -7.86
CA LEU A 230 1.50 -25.50 -7.18
C LEU A 230 0.66 -26.35 -8.14
N PHE A 231 0.07 -25.71 -9.15
CA PHE A 231 -0.90 -26.35 -10.05
C PHE A 231 -0.39 -26.47 -11.50
N ASN A 232 0.79 -25.92 -11.79
CA ASN A 232 1.33 -25.79 -13.15
C ASN A 232 0.34 -25.09 -14.12
N ASP A 233 -0.50 -24.18 -13.56
CA ASP A 233 -1.56 -23.48 -14.28
C ASP A 233 -1.85 -22.13 -13.61
N SER A 234 -1.43 -21.03 -14.23
CA SER A 234 -1.64 -19.68 -13.72
C SER A 234 -3.12 -19.24 -13.68
N THR A 235 -4.00 -19.90 -14.45
CA THR A 235 -5.44 -19.60 -14.46
C THR A 235 -6.12 -19.95 -13.14
N LYS A 236 -5.48 -20.79 -12.31
CA LYS A 236 -5.93 -21.14 -10.96
C LYS A 236 -5.55 -20.10 -9.88
N ALA A 237 -5.14 -18.92 -10.30
CA ALA A 237 -4.83 -17.82 -9.37
C ALA A 237 -5.93 -17.55 -8.32
N PRO A 238 -7.25 -17.61 -8.62
CA PRO A 238 -8.31 -17.46 -7.60
C PRO A 238 -8.26 -18.54 -6.51
N GLU A 239 -7.89 -19.77 -6.85
CA GLU A 239 -7.74 -20.86 -5.88
C GLU A 239 -6.49 -20.66 -5.01
N ALA A 240 -5.37 -20.29 -5.63
CA ALA A 240 -4.13 -19.94 -4.93
C ALA A 240 -4.34 -18.74 -3.98
N ALA A 241 -5.08 -17.72 -4.39
CA ALA A 241 -5.39 -16.56 -3.57
C ALA A 241 -6.07 -16.91 -2.24
N ARG A 242 -7.04 -17.83 -2.27
CA ARG A 242 -7.72 -18.30 -1.04
C ARG A 242 -6.76 -19.01 -0.10
N SER A 243 -5.81 -19.78 -0.64
CA SER A 243 -4.83 -20.53 0.15
C SER A 243 -3.74 -19.65 0.75
N LEU A 244 -3.35 -18.58 0.07
CA LEU A 244 -2.27 -17.67 0.48
C LEU A 244 -2.61 -16.81 1.69
N LYS A 245 -3.90 -16.59 1.99
CA LYS A 245 -4.36 -15.74 3.12
C LYS A 245 -3.67 -14.37 3.14
N MET A 246 -3.56 -13.73 2.00
CA MET A 246 -2.78 -12.51 1.79
C MET A 246 -3.58 -11.21 2.00
N ASP A 247 -4.87 -11.31 2.31
CA ASP A 247 -5.75 -10.20 2.59
C ASP A 247 -5.59 -9.67 4.02
N ALA A 248 -6.02 -8.43 4.25
CA ALA A 248 -5.84 -7.74 5.53
C ALA A 248 -6.51 -8.47 6.71
N ILE A 249 -7.67 -9.09 6.51
CA ILE A 249 -8.41 -9.80 7.56
C ILE A 249 -7.63 -11.04 8.01
N SER A 250 -7.19 -11.83 7.04
CA SER A 250 -6.38 -13.04 7.30
C SER A 250 -5.06 -12.69 8.00
N LEU A 251 -4.35 -11.68 7.50
CA LEU A 251 -3.05 -11.27 8.08
C LEU A 251 -3.19 -10.65 9.47
N LYS A 252 -4.30 -9.97 9.75
CA LYS A 252 -4.61 -9.49 11.10
C LYS A 252 -4.87 -10.66 12.06
N SER A 253 -5.61 -11.67 11.63
CA SER A 253 -5.88 -12.86 12.44
C SER A 253 -4.61 -13.68 12.73
N LEU A 254 -3.63 -13.67 11.81
CA LEU A 254 -2.33 -14.32 11.96
C LEU A 254 -1.32 -13.47 12.76
N GLY A 255 -1.69 -12.27 13.21
CA GLY A 255 -0.80 -11.38 13.95
C GLY A 255 0.37 -10.80 13.16
N ILE A 256 0.28 -10.82 11.82
CA ILE A 256 1.32 -10.27 10.93
C ILE A 256 1.20 -8.74 10.84
N ILE A 257 -0.04 -8.22 10.86
CA ILE A 257 -0.31 -6.77 10.86
C ILE A 257 -0.99 -6.32 12.16
N ASP A 258 -0.85 -5.05 12.49
CA ASP A 258 -1.36 -4.46 13.73
C ASP A 258 -2.77 -3.88 13.57
N GLY A 259 -3.15 -3.47 12.37
CA GLY A 259 -4.46 -2.86 12.15
C GLY A 259 -4.91 -2.88 10.70
N ILE A 260 -6.22 -2.72 10.53
CA ILE A 260 -6.88 -2.58 9.23
C ILE A 260 -7.49 -1.19 9.17
N ILE A 261 -7.23 -0.46 8.10
CA ILE A 261 -7.83 0.84 7.83
C ILE A 261 -9.00 0.60 6.87
N LYS A 262 -10.20 0.99 7.30
CA LYS A 262 -11.40 0.85 6.50
C LYS A 262 -11.33 1.67 5.23
N GLU A 263 -11.77 1.06 4.13
CA GLU A 263 -11.92 1.74 2.86
C GLU A 263 -13.38 2.19 2.66
N PRO A 264 -13.60 3.24 1.87
CA PRO A 264 -14.94 3.53 1.36
C PRO A 264 -15.53 2.34 0.61
N LEU A 265 -16.85 2.24 0.60
CA LEU A 265 -17.57 1.18 -0.08
C LEU A 265 -17.13 1.03 -1.54
N GLY A 266 -16.73 -0.18 -1.94
CA GLY A 266 -16.18 -0.49 -3.26
C GLY A 266 -14.69 -0.17 -3.43
N GLY A 267 -14.00 0.36 -2.43
CA GLY A 267 -12.54 0.55 -2.42
C GLY A 267 -12.08 2.02 -2.36
N ALA A 268 -10.80 2.19 -2.08
CA ALA A 268 -10.14 3.49 -1.85
C ALA A 268 -10.32 4.51 -3.00
N HIS A 269 -10.51 4.05 -4.23
CA HIS A 269 -10.68 4.89 -5.41
C HIS A 269 -12.09 5.48 -5.56
N ARG A 270 -13.06 5.01 -4.78
CA ARG A 270 -14.46 5.46 -4.86
C ARG A 270 -14.69 6.78 -4.14
N ASN A 271 -14.01 6.97 -3.02
CA ASN A 271 -14.05 8.21 -2.25
C ASN A 271 -12.68 8.47 -1.65
N PHE A 272 -11.84 9.17 -2.42
CA PHE A 272 -10.44 9.40 -2.01
C PHE A 272 -10.34 10.30 -0.78
N GLU A 273 -11.20 11.29 -0.64
CA GLU A 273 -11.19 12.20 0.51
C GLU A 273 -11.45 11.43 1.82
N GLU A 274 -12.49 10.61 1.87
CA GLU A 274 -12.79 9.74 3.00
C GLU A 274 -11.64 8.77 3.30
N MET A 275 -11.10 8.12 2.25
CA MET A 275 -9.97 7.21 2.40
C MET A 275 -8.74 7.90 2.98
N ALA A 276 -8.42 9.08 2.50
CA ALA A 276 -7.31 9.87 2.99
C ALA A 276 -7.49 10.25 4.46
N GLN A 277 -8.69 10.67 4.86
CA GLN A 277 -9.01 10.98 6.26
C GLN A 277 -8.88 9.74 7.16
N ASN A 278 -9.37 8.58 6.73
CA ASN A 278 -9.25 7.32 7.48
C ASN A 278 -7.77 6.94 7.67
N LEU A 279 -6.96 7.05 6.61
CA LEU A 279 -5.53 6.77 6.68
C LEU A 279 -4.82 7.77 7.60
N LYS A 280 -5.11 9.06 7.47
CA LYS A 280 -4.53 10.10 8.34
C LYS A 280 -4.82 9.81 9.80
N ALA A 281 -6.08 9.58 10.14
CA ALA A 281 -6.50 9.30 11.50
C ALA A 281 -5.76 8.09 12.10
N ALA A 282 -5.67 6.98 11.35
CA ALA A 282 -4.99 5.77 11.79
C ALA A 282 -3.48 5.98 11.99
N VAL A 283 -2.80 6.66 11.06
CA VAL A 283 -1.36 6.96 11.17
C VAL A 283 -1.06 7.86 12.36
N VAL A 284 -1.85 8.91 12.55
CA VAL A 284 -1.66 9.85 13.67
C VAL A 284 -1.94 9.17 15.01
N GLU A 285 -2.94 8.30 15.09
CA GLU A 285 -3.22 7.49 16.29
C GLU A 285 -2.03 6.60 16.65
N GLU A 286 -1.44 5.93 15.66
CA GLU A 286 -0.27 5.09 15.86
C GLU A 286 0.95 5.90 16.32
N PHE A 287 1.22 7.07 15.74
CA PHE A 287 2.28 7.94 16.24
C PHE A 287 2.03 8.35 17.68
N LYS A 288 0.82 8.79 18.03
CA LYS A 288 0.44 9.13 19.42
C LYS A 288 0.62 7.96 20.39
N ARG A 289 0.36 6.72 19.94
CA ARG A 289 0.53 5.51 20.74
C ARG A 289 2.01 5.19 20.96
N ILE A 290 2.81 5.29 19.91
CA ILE A 290 4.23 4.91 19.92
C ILE A 290 5.09 5.96 20.65
N ASP A 291 4.76 7.24 20.54
CA ASP A 291 5.44 8.34 21.24
C ASP A 291 5.48 8.20 22.77
N LYS A 292 4.57 7.38 23.34
CA LYS A 292 4.55 7.10 24.78
C LYS A 292 5.66 6.16 25.23
N TYR A 293 6.36 5.48 24.29
CA TYR A 293 7.42 4.55 24.61
C TYR A 293 8.75 5.24 24.79
N SER A 294 9.50 4.82 25.82
CA SER A 294 10.91 5.12 25.88
C SER A 294 11.64 4.46 24.69
N LEU A 295 12.79 4.99 24.30
CA LEU A 295 13.58 4.42 23.20
C LEU A 295 13.87 2.93 23.41
N ARG A 296 14.18 2.52 24.63
CA ARG A 296 14.43 1.11 24.97
C ARG A 296 13.20 0.24 24.76
N GLU A 297 12.03 0.73 25.14
CA GLU A 297 10.76 0.02 24.93
C GLU A 297 10.39 -0.05 23.46
N LEU A 298 10.61 1.03 22.70
CA LEU A 298 10.38 1.06 21.25
C LEU A 298 11.13 -0.08 20.55
N LEU A 299 12.46 -0.12 20.73
CA LEU A 299 13.29 -1.13 20.08
C LEU A 299 12.97 -2.55 20.57
N ARG A 300 12.73 -2.73 21.87
CA ARG A 300 12.34 -4.03 22.43
C ARG A 300 11.00 -4.51 21.85
N LYS A 301 9.98 -3.65 21.81
CA LYS A 301 8.66 -4.00 21.28
C LYS A 301 8.72 -4.33 19.79
N ARG A 302 9.51 -3.56 19.01
CA ARG A 302 9.75 -3.86 17.59
C ARG A 302 10.37 -5.24 17.42
N TYR A 303 11.42 -5.56 18.14
CA TYR A 303 12.06 -6.88 18.10
C TYR A 303 11.10 -8.00 18.51
N GLU A 304 10.42 -7.87 19.64
CA GLU A 304 9.49 -8.87 20.16
C GLU A 304 8.31 -9.14 19.21
N LYS A 305 7.81 -8.11 18.53
CA LYS A 305 6.75 -8.23 17.52
C LYS A 305 7.13 -9.26 16.45
N TYR A 306 8.27 -9.08 15.81
CA TYR A 306 8.71 -9.99 14.75
C TYR A 306 9.09 -11.39 15.25
N ARG A 307 9.58 -11.48 16.48
CA ARG A 307 9.88 -12.77 17.13
C ARG A 307 8.65 -13.61 17.45
N ARG A 308 7.49 -12.99 17.51
CA ARG A 308 6.21 -13.66 17.80
C ARG A 308 5.44 -14.07 16.56
N ILE A 309 5.90 -13.69 15.37
CA ILE A 309 5.22 -14.07 14.13
C ILE A 309 5.49 -15.54 13.85
N GLY A 310 4.39 -16.31 13.69
CA GLY A 310 4.40 -17.74 13.41
C GLY A 310 4.34 -18.60 14.66
N ASP A 311 3.76 -19.78 14.49
CA ASP A 311 3.71 -20.81 15.52
C ASP A 311 4.88 -21.77 15.34
N PHE A 312 5.53 -22.16 16.42
CA PHE A 312 6.55 -23.20 16.44
C PHE A 312 6.31 -24.12 17.63
N PHE A 313 6.64 -25.37 17.46
CA PHE A 313 6.61 -26.37 18.51
C PHE A 313 8.06 -26.74 18.86
N GLU A 314 8.38 -26.72 20.14
CA GLU A 314 9.63 -27.34 20.64
C GLU A 314 9.32 -28.82 20.87
N GLU A 315 10.13 -29.72 20.25
CA GLU A 315 10.08 -31.16 20.51
C GLU A 315 10.77 -31.52 21.83
#